data_dff35d07ce3e866d56b9efc35f71e8e8
#
_entry.id   dff35d07ce3e866d56b9efc35f71e8e8
#
_cell.length_a   1.000
_cell.length_b   1.000
_cell.length_c   1.000
_cell.angle_alpha   90.00
_cell.angle_beta   90.00
_cell.angle_gamma   90.00
#
_symmetry.space_group_name_H-M   'P 1'
#
loop_
_entity.id
_entity.type
_entity.pdbx_description
1 polymer ?
#
loop_
_entity_poly.entity_id
_entity_poly.type
_entity_poly.pdbx_seq_one_letter_code
_entity_poly.pdbx_strand_id
1 'polypeptide(L)'
;MENIISTIVIIACTYFFTRSKVKPIEQETDGSTQPEASADIQQEEKQEEPPHTKDLCIELLKQLNCEVFVSEEEENRLDFKYQGEHFIIDATNESFFINIWDPGWYVVPLDDLEQMSNVRKAVNTINNYSGTTIVYYIEEEGQKFILHSKRQCILPKDLPHVKEYLRALLDDFFAVQKWLSKEIATQNKEN
;
A
#
# COMPACT_ATOMS: atom_id res chain seq x y z
N MET A 1 -9.16 27.48 -13.88
CA MET A 1 -9.93 26.23 -13.89
C MET A 1 -9.15 25.06 -13.26
N GLU A 2 -8.30 25.32 -12.24
CA GLU A 2 -7.37 24.34 -11.69
C GLU A 2 -7.79 23.73 -10.31
N ASN A 3 -8.97 23.99 -9.80
CA ASN A 3 -9.31 23.59 -8.43
C ASN A 3 -10.45 22.56 -8.30
N ILE A 4 -10.91 21.92 -9.38
CA ILE A 4 -12.08 21.01 -9.32
C ILE A 4 -11.65 19.54 -9.26
N ILE A 5 -10.49 19.18 -9.82
CA ILE A 5 -10.04 17.78 -9.90
C ILE A 5 -9.48 17.28 -8.56
N SER A 6 -8.82 18.15 -7.80
CA SER A 6 -8.28 17.78 -6.47
C SER A 6 -9.36 17.47 -5.43
N THR A 7 -10.55 18.06 -5.58
CA THR A 7 -11.66 17.88 -4.63
C THR A 7 -12.41 16.56 -4.81
N ILE A 8 -12.42 16.00 -6.04
CA ILE A 8 -13.16 14.75 -6.33
C ILE A 8 -12.42 13.52 -5.79
N VAL A 9 -11.08 13.52 -5.79
CA VAL A 9 -10.29 12.40 -5.26
C VAL A 9 -10.40 12.30 -3.74
N ILE A 10 -10.49 13.42 -3.03
CA ILE A 10 -10.63 13.47 -1.57
C ILE A 10 -12.01 12.97 -1.13
N ILE A 11 -13.08 13.22 -1.91
CA ILE A 11 -14.44 12.78 -1.57
C ILE A 11 -14.62 11.27 -1.71
N ALA A 12 -13.92 10.61 -2.64
CA ALA A 12 -14.00 9.16 -2.83
C ALA A 12 -13.37 8.36 -1.67
N CYS A 13 -12.31 8.87 -1.06
CA CYS A 13 -11.66 8.20 0.08
C CYS A 13 -12.44 8.34 1.39
N THR A 14 -13.18 9.44 1.58
CA THR A 14 -13.96 9.67 2.82
C THR A 14 -15.27 8.87 2.86
N TYR A 15 -15.84 8.46 1.73
CA TYR A 15 -17.12 7.75 1.68
C TYR A 15 -17.05 6.27 2.08
N PHE A 16 -15.85 5.66 2.05
CA PHE A 16 -15.68 4.25 2.42
C PHE A 16 -15.51 3.99 3.92
N PHE A 17 -15.21 5.01 4.72
CA PHE A 17 -14.89 4.83 6.15
C PHE A 17 -16.09 4.97 7.10
N THR A 18 -17.29 5.34 6.61
CA THR A 18 -18.44 5.65 7.51
C THR A 18 -19.53 4.59 7.58
N ARG A 19 -19.38 3.40 6.99
CA ARG A 19 -20.45 2.41 6.93
C ARG A 19 -20.11 1.03 7.52
N SER A 20 -19.74 0.99 8.79
CA SER A 20 -19.79 -0.24 9.58
C SER A 20 -20.13 0.08 11.03
N LYS A 21 -21.39 0.41 11.30
CA LYS A 21 -21.94 0.29 12.65
C LYS A 21 -22.37 -1.16 12.85
N VAL A 22 -21.50 -1.94 13.49
CA VAL A 22 -21.84 -3.25 14.04
C VAL A 22 -22.76 -3.00 15.23
N LYS A 23 -23.98 -3.54 15.19
CA LYS A 23 -24.90 -3.53 16.33
C LYS A 23 -24.37 -4.50 17.40
N PRO A 24 -24.44 -4.13 18.70
CA PRO A 24 -24.11 -5.07 19.78
C PRO A 24 -25.16 -6.18 19.84
N ILE A 25 -24.70 -7.40 20.06
CA ILE A 25 -25.56 -8.54 20.40
C ILE A 25 -25.93 -8.40 21.88
N GLU A 26 -27.21 -8.16 22.17
CA GLU A 26 -27.76 -8.23 23.53
C GLU A 26 -27.77 -9.71 23.96
N GLN A 27 -26.96 -10.05 24.94
CA GLN A 27 -27.14 -11.29 25.71
C GLN A 27 -27.98 -10.99 26.96
N GLU A 28 -29.17 -11.56 26.99
CA GLU A 28 -29.95 -11.71 28.21
C GLU A 28 -29.21 -12.62 29.18
N THR A 29 -28.89 -12.13 30.36
CA THR A 29 -28.53 -12.96 31.51
C THR A 29 -29.44 -12.68 32.69
N ASP A 30 -30.17 -13.72 33.07
CA ASP A 30 -31.01 -13.79 34.23
C ASP A 30 -30.18 -13.90 35.54
N GLY A 31 -30.74 -13.36 36.56
CA GLY A 31 -30.44 -13.06 37.93
C GLY A 31 -29.46 -13.84 38.78
N SER A 32 -28.96 -13.08 39.69
CA SER A 32 -28.84 -13.25 41.17
C SER A 32 -27.43 -13.15 41.74
N THR A 33 -27.36 -12.27 42.75
CA THR A 33 -26.53 -12.28 43.96
C THR A 33 -25.19 -11.50 43.92
N GLN A 34 -25.23 -10.35 44.61
CA GLN A 34 -24.13 -9.62 45.26
C GLN A 34 -23.48 -10.45 46.40
N PRO A 35 -22.34 -10.06 47.04
CA PRO A 35 -21.62 -8.78 47.03
C PRO A 35 -20.06 -8.84 47.08
N GLU A 36 -19.48 -7.65 46.98
CA GLU A 36 -18.21 -7.19 47.59
C GLU A 36 -16.87 -7.67 47.03
N ALA A 37 -16.19 -6.76 46.35
CA ALA A 37 -14.90 -6.20 46.79
C ALA A 37 -14.43 -5.19 45.73
N SER A 38 -14.47 -3.90 46.07
CA SER A 38 -13.84 -2.82 45.35
C SER A 38 -12.32 -3.03 45.42
N ALA A 39 -11.76 -3.60 44.38
CA ALA A 39 -10.33 -3.46 44.09
C ALA A 39 -10.21 -2.43 42.98
N ASP A 40 -9.83 -1.21 43.35
CA ASP A 40 -9.31 -0.19 42.44
C ASP A 40 -8.12 -0.77 41.69
N ILE A 41 -8.39 -1.40 40.56
CA ILE A 41 -7.36 -1.67 39.57
C ILE A 41 -7.19 -0.34 38.79
N GLN A 42 -6.32 0.52 39.31
CA GLN A 42 -5.72 1.56 38.52
C GLN A 42 -4.89 0.84 37.44
N GLN A 43 -5.52 0.59 36.29
CA GLN A 43 -4.78 0.30 35.08
C GLN A 43 -4.02 1.59 34.74
N GLU A 44 -2.73 1.64 35.10
CA GLU A 44 -1.81 2.57 34.47
C GLU A 44 -1.93 2.30 32.97
N GLU A 45 -2.59 3.19 32.24
CA GLU A 45 -2.50 3.26 30.78
C GLU A 45 -1.02 3.51 30.45
N LYS A 46 -0.31 2.41 30.20
CA LYS A 46 1.03 2.45 29.66
C LYS A 46 0.90 3.15 28.30
N GLN A 47 1.26 4.42 28.21
CA GLN A 47 1.36 5.12 26.97
C GLN A 47 2.37 4.34 26.12
N GLU A 48 1.86 3.60 25.13
CA GLU A 48 2.71 2.90 24.17
C GLU A 48 3.42 3.98 23.34
N GLU A 49 4.76 3.91 23.30
CA GLU A 49 5.54 4.79 22.43
C GLU A 49 5.08 4.61 20.98
N PRO A 50 5.02 5.69 20.19
CA PRO A 50 4.67 5.59 18.78
C PRO A 50 5.63 4.65 18.04
N PRO A 51 5.17 3.95 17.00
CA PRO A 51 5.94 2.89 16.35
C PRO A 51 7.21 3.35 15.62
N HIS A 52 7.35 4.64 15.34
CA HIS A 52 8.49 5.22 14.60
C HIS A 52 8.77 4.56 13.25
N THR A 53 7.71 4.18 12.56
CA THR A 53 7.80 3.37 11.32
C THR A 53 8.48 4.11 10.17
N LYS A 54 8.26 5.42 10.03
CA LYS A 54 8.94 6.23 9.01
C LYS A 54 10.46 6.24 9.24
N ASP A 55 10.90 6.47 10.48
CA ASP A 55 12.32 6.47 10.84
C ASP A 55 12.95 5.10 10.60
N LEU A 56 12.23 4.03 10.94
CA LEU A 56 12.64 2.65 10.65
C LEU A 56 12.78 2.40 9.15
N CYS A 57 11.83 2.86 8.32
CA CYS A 57 11.95 2.76 6.86
C CYS A 57 13.23 3.41 6.35
N ILE A 58 13.52 4.64 6.79
CA ILE A 58 14.73 5.38 6.38
C ILE A 58 15.99 4.59 6.76
N GLU A 59 16.05 4.06 7.98
CA GLU A 59 17.18 3.26 8.44
C GLU A 59 17.37 1.99 7.60
N LEU A 60 16.30 1.24 7.38
CA LEU A 60 16.34 -0.02 6.62
C LEU A 60 16.72 0.21 5.15
N LEU A 61 16.18 1.26 4.52
CA LEU A 61 16.53 1.61 3.14
C LEU A 61 18.01 1.99 3.02
N LYS A 62 18.57 2.74 3.97
CA LYS A 62 20.02 3.01 4.03
C LYS A 62 20.83 1.73 4.19
N GLN A 63 20.39 0.79 5.02
CA GLN A 63 21.04 -0.52 5.17
C GLN A 63 20.95 -1.39 3.90
N LEU A 64 19.96 -1.13 3.02
CA LEU A 64 19.83 -1.73 1.69
C LEU A 64 20.63 -0.97 0.62
N ASN A 65 21.43 0.04 1.01
CA ASN A 65 22.21 0.92 0.16
C ASN A 65 21.34 1.77 -0.79
N CYS A 66 20.13 2.12 -0.37
CA CYS A 66 19.28 3.05 -1.10
C CYS A 66 19.61 4.50 -0.69
N GLU A 67 19.63 5.39 -1.67
CA GLU A 67 19.61 6.83 -1.43
C GLU A 67 18.16 7.27 -1.23
N VAL A 68 17.86 7.81 -0.05
CA VAL A 68 16.49 8.15 0.37
C VAL A 68 16.33 9.64 0.45
N PHE A 69 15.26 10.15 -0.19
CA PHE A 69 14.86 11.56 -0.16
C PHE A 69 13.49 11.66 0.50
N VAL A 70 13.39 12.55 1.50
CA VAL A 70 12.10 12.92 2.10
C VAL A 70 11.51 14.02 1.23
N SER A 71 10.25 13.87 0.81
CA SER A 71 9.57 14.91 0.03
C SER A 71 9.43 16.20 0.85
N GLU A 72 9.70 17.34 0.24
CA GLU A 72 9.49 18.65 0.87
C GLU A 72 8.00 19.02 0.94
N GLU A 73 7.19 18.51 0.00
CA GLU A 73 5.76 18.80 -0.11
C GLU A 73 4.90 17.82 0.70
N GLU A 74 5.34 16.55 0.80
CA GLU A 74 4.63 15.46 1.46
C GLU A 74 5.53 14.83 2.54
N GLU A 75 5.48 15.35 3.76
CA GLU A 75 6.34 14.95 4.88
C GLU A 75 6.41 13.43 5.10
N ASN A 76 5.34 12.70 4.81
CA ASN A 76 5.26 11.25 5.03
C ASN A 76 5.75 10.41 3.85
N ARG A 77 6.22 11.05 2.79
CA ARG A 77 6.66 10.41 1.56
C ARG A 77 8.18 10.30 1.49
N LEU A 78 8.64 9.09 1.23
CA LEU A 78 10.04 8.74 1.02
C LEU A 78 10.23 8.32 -0.44
N ASP A 79 11.02 9.07 -1.20
CA ASP A 79 11.42 8.72 -2.56
C ASP A 79 12.80 8.05 -2.52
N PHE A 80 12.99 6.95 -3.24
CA PHE A 80 14.27 6.24 -3.27
C PHE A 80 14.43 5.41 -4.55
N LYS A 81 15.68 4.97 -4.80
CA LYS A 81 15.99 4.02 -5.88
C LYS A 81 16.41 2.68 -5.30
N TYR A 82 15.83 1.60 -5.84
CA TYR A 82 16.21 0.23 -5.51
C TYR A 82 16.40 -0.57 -6.80
N GLN A 83 17.59 -1.18 -6.98
CA GLN A 83 17.98 -1.91 -8.18
C GLN A 83 17.79 -1.15 -9.51
N GLY A 84 17.90 0.18 -9.45
CA GLY A 84 17.77 1.07 -10.63
C GLY A 84 16.37 1.62 -10.86
N GLU A 85 15.34 1.07 -10.25
CA GLU A 85 13.95 1.55 -10.33
C GLU A 85 13.64 2.57 -9.23
N HIS A 86 12.72 3.48 -9.53
CA HIS A 86 12.23 4.49 -8.59
C HIS A 86 11.06 3.95 -7.79
N PHE A 87 11.13 4.06 -6.48
CA PHE A 87 10.08 3.67 -5.55
C PHE A 87 9.68 4.81 -4.64
N ILE A 88 8.46 4.71 -4.11
CA ILE A 88 7.91 5.60 -3.11
C ILE A 88 7.42 4.77 -1.93
N ILE A 89 7.69 5.24 -0.71
CA ILE A 89 7.03 4.72 0.50
C ILE A 89 6.32 5.86 1.19
N ASP A 90 5.01 5.69 1.44
CA ASP A 90 4.25 6.52 2.36
C ASP A 90 4.25 5.85 3.74
N ALA A 91 4.81 6.53 4.73
CA ALA A 91 4.93 6.05 6.11
C ALA A 91 4.86 7.21 7.10
N THR A 92 4.23 6.98 8.26
CA THR A 92 4.22 7.90 9.40
C THR A 92 4.85 7.24 10.63
N ASN A 93 5.24 8.04 11.61
CA ASN A 93 5.76 7.51 12.87
C ASN A 93 4.65 7.06 13.84
N GLU A 94 3.40 7.36 13.56
CA GLU A 94 2.22 7.05 14.37
C GLU A 94 1.53 5.75 13.96
N SER A 95 1.92 5.16 12.82
CA SER A 95 1.27 3.98 12.25
C SER A 95 2.28 2.90 11.91
N PHE A 96 1.92 1.62 12.12
CA PHE A 96 2.70 0.48 11.65
C PHE A 96 2.52 0.20 10.14
N PHE A 97 1.56 0.84 9.50
CA PHE A 97 1.29 0.62 8.07
C PHE A 97 2.18 1.48 7.20
N ILE A 98 2.69 0.88 6.14
CA ILE A 98 3.37 1.56 5.05
C ILE A 98 2.70 1.22 3.72
N ASN A 99 2.73 2.16 2.78
CA ASN A 99 2.34 1.92 1.40
C ASN A 99 3.57 2.05 0.52
N ILE A 100 3.89 0.99 -0.21
CA ILE A 100 4.99 0.98 -1.17
C ILE A 100 4.40 1.11 -2.57
N TRP A 101 5.00 1.98 -3.39
CA TRP A 101 4.64 2.22 -4.76
C TRP A 101 5.85 2.06 -5.68
N ASP A 102 5.59 1.48 -6.83
CA ASP A 102 6.48 1.45 -7.98
C ASP A 102 5.74 2.15 -9.13
N PRO A 103 6.00 3.46 -9.36
CA PRO A 103 5.21 4.28 -10.24
C PRO A 103 5.67 4.20 -11.70
N GLY A 104 4.73 4.06 -12.63
CA GLY A 104 4.96 4.33 -14.05
C GLY A 104 5.87 3.37 -14.80
N TRP A 105 6.05 2.13 -14.30
CA TRP A 105 7.01 1.17 -14.83
C TRP A 105 6.60 0.54 -16.18
N TYR A 106 5.34 0.68 -16.60
CA TYR A 106 4.85 0.19 -17.90
C TYR A 106 3.87 1.17 -18.53
N VAL A 107 4.04 1.45 -19.82
CA VAL A 107 3.24 2.45 -20.54
C VAL A 107 2.75 1.86 -21.85
N VAL A 108 1.47 2.07 -22.16
CA VAL A 108 0.84 1.70 -23.44
C VAL A 108 0.21 2.95 -24.05
N PRO A 109 0.37 3.22 -25.35
CA PRO A 109 -0.37 4.28 -26.04
C PRO A 109 -1.87 4.01 -26.01
N LEU A 110 -2.72 5.04 -25.86
CA LEU A 110 -4.19 4.88 -25.81
C LEU A 110 -4.81 4.42 -27.14
N ASP A 111 -4.13 4.65 -28.26
CA ASP A 111 -4.56 4.18 -29.58
C ASP A 111 -4.27 2.70 -29.84
N ASP A 112 -3.40 2.06 -29.00
CA ASP A 112 -3.16 0.61 -29.05
C ASP A 112 -4.19 -0.15 -28.17
N LEU A 113 -5.42 -0.23 -28.66
CA LEU A 113 -6.53 -0.87 -27.95
C LEU A 113 -6.31 -2.37 -27.70
N GLU A 114 -5.61 -3.04 -28.63
CA GLU A 114 -5.31 -4.47 -28.51
C GLU A 114 -4.33 -4.71 -27.35
N GLN A 115 -3.21 -3.97 -27.31
CA GLN A 115 -2.25 -4.07 -26.22
C GLN A 115 -2.87 -3.69 -24.88
N MET A 116 -3.68 -2.63 -24.82
CA MET A 116 -4.42 -2.26 -23.61
C MET A 116 -5.33 -3.39 -23.12
N SER A 117 -6.06 -4.03 -24.02
CA SER A 117 -6.94 -5.15 -23.67
C SER A 117 -6.15 -6.32 -23.09
N ASN A 118 -5.05 -6.70 -23.72
CA ASN A 118 -4.18 -7.79 -23.28
C ASN A 118 -3.53 -7.47 -21.93
N VAL A 119 -3.03 -6.25 -21.74
CA VAL A 119 -2.48 -5.80 -20.45
C VAL A 119 -3.53 -5.85 -19.35
N ARG A 120 -4.76 -5.39 -19.58
CA ARG A 120 -5.83 -5.44 -18.56
C ARG A 120 -6.19 -6.85 -18.16
N LYS A 121 -6.25 -7.80 -19.12
CA LYS A 121 -6.48 -9.22 -18.82
C LYS A 121 -5.33 -9.79 -17.98
N ALA A 122 -4.08 -9.52 -18.38
CA ALA A 122 -2.90 -9.96 -17.66
C ALA A 122 -2.84 -9.39 -16.23
N VAL A 123 -3.14 -8.10 -16.03
CA VAL A 123 -3.25 -7.46 -14.72
C VAL A 123 -4.29 -8.17 -13.85
N ASN A 124 -5.48 -8.45 -14.36
CA ASN A 124 -6.50 -9.18 -13.61
C ASN A 124 -6.03 -10.56 -13.18
N THR A 125 -5.37 -11.30 -14.09
CA THR A 125 -4.82 -12.62 -13.79
C THR A 125 -3.83 -12.54 -12.63
N ILE A 126 -2.86 -11.61 -12.69
CA ILE A 126 -1.80 -11.48 -11.69
C ILE A 126 -2.33 -11.02 -10.34
N ASN A 127 -3.23 -10.04 -10.32
CA ASN A 127 -3.81 -9.51 -9.09
C ASN A 127 -4.61 -10.55 -8.28
N ASN A 128 -4.99 -11.69 -8.89
CA ASN A 128 -5.68 -12.77 -8.19
C ASN A 128 -4.77 -13.58 -7.26
N TYR A 129 -3.44 -13.58 -7.49
CA TYR A 129 -2.51 -14.40 -6.70
C TYR A 129 -1.29 -13.64 -6.17
N SER A 130 -1.07 -12.40 -6.61
CA SER A 130 0.00 -11.55 -6.11
C SER A 130 -0.38 -10.81 -4.84
N GLY A 131 0.56 -10.66 -3.91
CA GLY A 131 0.44 -9.76 -2.77
C GLY A 131 0.66 -8.28 -3.15
N THR A 132 1.34 -8.02 -4.26
CA THR A 132 1.53 -6.70 -4.85
C THR A 132 0.47 -6.47 -5.92
N THR A 133 -0.28 -5.38 -5.81
CA THR A 133 -1.39 -5.07 -6.72
C THR A 133 -0.91 -4.16 -7.85
N ILE A 134 -1.18 -4.54 -9.10
CA ILE A 134 -0.99 -3.68 -10.26
C ILE A 134 -2.24 -2.81 -10.42
N VAL A 135 -2.04 -1.51 -10.53
CA VAL A 135 -3.08 -0.52 -10.84
C VAL A 135 -2.69 0.26 -12.07
N TYR A 136 -3.67 0.89 -12.73
CA TYR A 136 -3.40 1.75 -13.87
C TYR A 136 -4.19 3.05 -13.80
N TYR A 137 -3.69 4.04 -14.48
CA TYR A 137 -4.42 5.27 -14.77
C TYR A 137 -4.24 5.67 -16.22
N ILE A 138 -5.13 6.54 -16.69
CA ILE A 138 -5.11 7.10 -18.03
C ILE A 138 -4.64 8.55 -17.92
N GLU A 139 -3.53 8.86 -18.60
CA GLU A 139 -3.03 10.21 -18.78
C GLU A 139 -3.59 10.75 -20.12
N GLU A 140 -4.67 11.52 -20.06
CA GLU A 140 -5.37 12.00 -21.24
C GLU A 140 -4.51 12.95 -22.09
N GLU A 141 -3.77 13.86 -21.48
CA GLU A 141 -2.90 14.82 -22.18
C GLU A 141 -1.77 14.11 -22.94
N GLY A 142 -1.15 13.10 -22.33
CA GLY A 142 -0.09 12.30 -22.92
C GLY A 142 -0.59 11.11 -23.75
N GLN A 143 -1.91 10.89 -23.82
CA GLN A 143 -2.52 9.75 -24.52
C GLN A 143 -1.88 8.42 -24.12
N LYS A 144 -1.73 8.20 -22.80
CA LYS A 144 -1.04 7.05 -22.23
C LYS A 144 -1.89 6.30 -21.21
N PHE A 145 -1.78 4.99 -21.25
CA PHE A 145 -2.24 4.05 -20.23
C PHE A 145 -1.03 3.59 -19.44
N ILE A 146 -0.96 3.96 -18.15
CA ILE A 146 0.25 3.81 -17.34
C ILE A 146 -0.01 2.86 -16.18
N LEU A 147 0.87 1.89 -15.98
CA LEU A 147 0.81 0.95 -14.86
C LEU A 147 1.71 1.41 -13.70
N HIS A 148 1.20 1.18 -12.52
CA HIS A 148 1.91 1.28 -11.25
C HIS A 148 1.74 -0.02 -10.49
N SER A 149 2.65 -0.35 -9.62
CA SER A 149 2.42 -1.39 -8.62
C SER A 149 2.35 -0.78 -7.23
N LYS A 150 1.52 -1.36 -6.37
CA LYS A 150 1.40 -0.92 -4.98
C LYS A 150 1.25 -2.09 -4.03
N ARG A 151 1.73 -1.90 -2.81
CA ARG A 151 1.54 -2.84 -1.71
C ARG A 151 1.39 -2.10 -0.39
N GLN A 152 0.33 -2.42 0.35
CA GLN A 152 0.20 -2.02 1.74
C GLN A 152 0.66 -3.18 2.62
N CYS A 153 1.46 -2.88 3.63
CA CYS A 153 1.93 -3.85 4.60
C CYS A 153 2.19 -3.20 5.96
N ILE A 154 2.45 -4.02 6.96
CA ILE A 154 2.89 -3.58 8.29
C ILE A 154 4.40 -3.68 8.40
N LEU A 155 5.02 -2.74 9.11
CA LEU A 155 6.45 -2.73 9.38
C LEU A 155 6.72 -2.43 10.86
N PRO A 156 6.44 -3.37 11.78
CA PRO A 156 6.70 -3.19 13.20
C PRO A 156 8.20 -3.32 13.50
N LYS A 157 8.66 -2.52 14.46
CA LYS A 157 10.08 -2.44 14.87
C LYS A 157 10.65 -3.76 15.38
N ASP A 158 9.84 -4.56 16.03
CA ASP A 158 10.18 -5.84 16.64
C ASP A 158 10.04 -7.05 15.70
N LEU A 159 9.76 -6.82 14.42
CA LEU A 159 9.68 -7.88 13.42
C LEU A 159 11.06 -8.54 13.25
N PRO A 160 11.19 -9.87 13.50
CA PRO A 160 12.44 -10.56 13.24
C PRO A 160 12.86 -10.44 11.77
N HIS A 161 14.15 -10.18 11.52
CA HIS A 161 14.68 -10.02 10.16
C HIS A 161 13.98 -8.95 9.34
N VAL A 162 13.61 -7.84 9.97
CA VAL A 162 12.82 -6.76 9.34
C VAL A 162 13.45 -6.20 8.06
N LYS A 163 14.78 -6.16 7.98
CA LYS A 163 15.50 -5.72 6.77
C LYS A 163 15.29 -6.70 5.61
N GLU A 164 15.43 -7.99 5.87
CA GLU A 164 15.19 -9.06 4.88
C GLU A 164 13.74 -9.09 4.46
N TYR A 165 12.81 -8.81 5.38
CA TYR A 165 11.39 -8.67 5.10
C TYR A 165 11.14 -7.50 4.13
N LEU A 166 11.66 -6.30 4.42
CA LEU A 166 11.51 -5.14 3.51
C LEU A 166 12.13 -5.42 2.15
N ARG A 167 13.32 -6.06 2.11
CA ARG A 167 13.95 -6.47 0.85
C ARG A 167 13.03 -7.40 0.05
N ALA A 168 12.46 -8.43 0.68
CA ALA A 168 11.57 -9.36 0.01
C ALA A 168 10.31 -8.68 -0.54
N LEU A 169 9.77 -7.68 0.18
CA LEU A 169 8.66 -6.88 -0.31
C LEU A 169 9.04 -6.11 -1.58
N LEU A 170 10.22 -5.47 -1.62
CA LEU A 170 10.71 -4.73 -2.79
C LEU A 170 11.00 -5.66 -3.98
N ASP A 171 11.60 -6.82 -3.73
CA ASP A 171 11.89 -7.81 -4.77
C ASP A 171 10.60 -8.38 -5.41
N ASP A 172 9.48 -8.43 -4.68
CA ASP A 172 8.19 -8.90 -5.19
C ASP A 172 7.63 -7.98 -6.29
N PHE A 173 7.93 -6.68 -6.27
CA PHE A 173 7.56 -5.76 -7.34
C PHE A 173 8.19 -6.15 -8.69
N PHE A 174 9.47 -6.54 -8.68
CA PHE A 174 10.14 -7.02 -9.90
C PHE A 174 9.60 -8.38 -10.37
N ALA A 175 9.19 -9.24 -9.43
CA ALA A 175 8.54 -10.49 -9.77
C ALA A 175 7.22 -10.24 -10.50
N VAL A 176 6.42 -9.30 -10.02
CA VAL A 176 5.13 -8.91 -10.63
C VAL A 176 5.33 -8.35 -12.05
N GLN A 177 6.33 -7.49 -12.27
CA GLN A 177 6.67 -6.98 -13.61
C GLN A 177 7.03 -8.12 -14.58
N LYS A 178 7.83 -9.09 -14.12
CA LYS A 178 8.21 -10.28 -14.92
C LYS A 178 6.99 -11.16 -15.24
N TRP A 179 6.10 -11.35 -14.26
CA TRP A 179 4.87 -12.13 -14.46
C TRP A 179 3.95 -11.46 -15.47
N LEU A 180 3.79 -10.12 -15.40
CA LEU A 180 3.00 -9.38 -16.38
C LEU A 180 3.55 -9.56 -17.79
N SER A 181 4.83 -9.37 -17.98
CA SER A 181 5.49 -9.53 -19.29
C SER A 181 5.30 -10.93 -19.86
N LYS A 182 5.40 -11.94 -19.02
CA LYS A 182 5.16 -13.35 -19.42
C LYS A 182 3.71 -13.61 -19.79
N GLU A 183 2.76 -13.08 -19.01
CA GLU A 183 1.33 -13.26 -19.24
C GLU A 183 0.88 -12.60 -20.55
N ILE A 184 1.34 -11.35 -20.82
CA ILE A 184 1.09 -10.66 -22.08
C ILE A 184 1.65 -11.47 -23.26
N ALA A 185 2.87 -11.98 -23.15
CA ALA A 185 3.50 -12.78 -24.20
C ALA A 185 2.74 -14.10 -24.48
N THR A 186 2.06 -14.67 -23.49
CA THR A 186 1.22 -15.87 -23.64
C THR A 186 -0.07 -15.53 -24.39
N GLN A 187 -0.73 -14.45 -24.03
CA GLN A 187 -1.97 -13.99 -24.69
C GLN A 187 -1.76 -13.61 -26.15
N ASN A 188 -0.62 -13.01 -26.49
CA ASN A 188 -0.27 -12.67 -27.89
C ASN A 188 -0.01 -13.90 -28.78
N LYS A 189 0.16 -15.09 -28.21
CA LYS A 189 0.34 -16.33 -28.99
C LYS A 189 -0.97 -17.07 -29.23
N GLU A 190 -2.00 -16.76 -28.45
CA GLU A 190 -3.31 -17.39 -28.52
C GLU A 190 -4.27 -16.66 -29.48
N ASN A 191 -3.90 -15.43 -29.89
CA ASN A 191 -4.59 -14.61 -30.90
C ASN A 191 -3.92 -14.76 -32.26
#